data_afc595a106387e207aa01403fab5f1db
#
_entry.id   afc595a106387e207aa01403fab5f1db
#
_cell.length_a   1.000
_cell.length_b   1.000
_cell.length_c   1.000
_cell.angle_alpha   90.00
_cell.angle_beta   90.00
_cell.angle_gamma   90.00
#
_symmetry.space_group_name_H-M   'P 1'
#
loop_
_entity.id
_entity.type
_entity.pdbx_description
1 polymer ?
#
loop_
_entity_poly.entity_id
_entity_poly.type
_entity_poly.pdbx_seq_one_letter_code
_entity_poly.pdbx_strand_id
1 'polypeptide(L)'
;MSKKLSTLGVGTTFEVPVKSAYRSFLGDYVVFKMADKNHSGYPSGAITLITDKIIALLCSDAKEPNNSDSNRRSYGNNRHIHSNILQWLNSNAAAGKWYSAKHGQDAPPSSANVWDNVNPYDTWAGFLAMLDDDFVAALMTTTLTVAKNTVTDGGSYETFTAKMFLASTTEVGLANENGIAEGSKLALFSDNTSRLAYCTQAAIDKSNYGSDPTTSQAWYWWLRTPHSGYSYYVRYVLTSGALSDYYAYDGYGGVRPLCNLKSDILVSDSTNSRGNYEFQWNAAPSTPDGISVPESCYSMQNITVTWGASTDPDGDAITYVLERSVNNGSYTKVTETAARTFTEVVSTSWNTIKYRVKARDTYGNESAYVTSSAVPVIHNQPPVISGQNADLGTKSGDFSYKYTVTDPDGDTVTVVEKVDETTLRSYTPTLGEENTMNVTGHDFTALSNGAHTITITATDTVGNKAVRTLTFTKQISGFVITLAAPLEEVGG
;
A
#
# COMPACT_ATOMS: atom_id res chain seq x y z
N MET A 1 11.96 9.64 22.08
CA MET A 1 10.78 9.74 21.16
C MET A 1 11.26 10.42 19.88
N SER A 2 10.73 10.06 18.75
CA SER A 2 11.01 10.71 17.45
C SER A 2 9.99 11.82 17.19
N LYS A 3 10.29 12.74 16.27
CA LYS A 3 9.36 13.78 15.82
C LYS A 3 9.27 13.81 14.30
N LYS A 4 8.14 14.29 13.77
CA LYS A 4 7.96 14.40 12.32
C LYS A 4 8.80 15.51 11.75
N LEU A 5 9.36 15.27 10.56
CA LEU A 5 10.14 16.26 9.80
C LEU A 5 9.39 17.59 9.62
N SER A 6 8.06 17.53 9.40
CA SER A 6 7.18 18.71 9.27
C SER A 6 7.11 19.62 10.50
N THR A 7 7.46 19.13 11.69
CA THR A 7 7.42 19.93 12.92
C THR A 7 8.61 20.86 13.07
N LEU A 8 9.68 20.64 12.32
CA LEU A 8 10.91 21.43 12.37
C LEU A 8 10.82 22.66 11.46
N GLY A 9 11.66 23.66 11.70
CA GLY A 9 11.69 24.93 10.97
C GLY A 9 12.63 24.92 9.76
N VAL A 10 12.41 25.84 8.81
CA VAL A 10 13.37 26.14 7.74
C VAL A 10 14.71 26.52 8.36
N GLY A 11 15.82 26.05 7.79
CA GLY A 11 17.18 26.21 8.32
C GLY A 11 17.65 25.07 9.23
N THR A 12 16.75 24.17 9.68
CA THR A 12 17.14 22.97 10.45
C THR A 12 18.01 22.05 9.60
N THR A 13 19.01 21.42 10.23
CA THR A 13 19.97 20.54 9.54
C THR A 13 19.80 19.07 9.92
N PHE A 14 20.08 18.19 8.96
CA PHE A 14 19.92 16.75 9.02
C PHE A 14 21.13 16.03 8.46
N GLU A 15 21.57 14.97 9.10
CA GLU A 15 22.64 14.11 8.59
C GLU A 15 22.10 12.92 7.80
N VAL A 16 22.70 12.67 6.65
CA VAL A 16 22.50 11.48 5.84
C VAL A 16 23.80 10.72 5.79
N PRO A 17 23.84 9.46 6.29
CA PRO A 17 25.06 8.65 6.25
C PRO A 17 25.54 8.41 4.82
N VAL A 18 26.86 8.42 4.63
CA VAL A 18 27.52 8.00 3.41
C VAL A 18 27.99 6.56 3.56
N LYS A 19 27.72 5.71 2.58
CA LYS A 19 28.16 4.33 2.58
C LYS A 19 29.69 4.26 2.70
N SER A 20 30.19 3.32 3.49
CA SER A 20 31.61 3.23 3.87
C SER A 20 32.57 3.26 2.68
N ALA A 21 32.19 2.63 1.54
CA ALA A 21 32.99 2.60 0.31
C ALA A 21 33.19 3.99 -0.33
N TYR A 22 32.39 5.00 0.03
CA TYR A 22 32.36 6.31 -0.62
C TYR A 22 32.71 7.47 0.32
N ARG A 23 33.11 7.21 1.56
CA ARG A 23 33.46 8.25 2.54
C ARG A 23 34.67 9.11 2.13
N SER A 24 35.55 8.57 1.31
CA SER A 24 36.65 9.34 0.72
C SER A 24 36.19 10.38 -0.32
N PHE A 25 34.90 10.33 -0.75
CA PHE A 25 34.33 11.28 -1.71
C PHE A 25 33.49 12.36 -1.04
N LEU A 26 32.68 12.00 -0.03
CA LEU A 26 31.65 12.85 0.56
C LEU A 26 31.83 13.07 2.07
N GLY A 27 32.77 12.38 2.72
CA GLY A 27 32.91 12.30 4.17
C GLY A 27 32.00 11.21 4.76
N ASP A 28 31.90 11.16 6.09
CA ASP A 28 31.08 10.16 6.79
C ASP A 28 29.58 10.37 6.58
N TYR A 29 29.16 11.60 6.34
CA TYR A 29 27.77 12.01 6.14
C TYR A 29 27.66 13.25 5.26
N VAL A 30 26.54 13.41 4.59
CA VAL A 30 26.12 14.64 3.93
C VAL A 30 25.10 15.34 4.82
N VAL A 31 25.35 16.62 5.13
CA VAL A 31 24.38 17.43 5.88
C VAL A 31 23.45 18.14 4.92
N PHE A 32 22.15 17.94 5.12
CA PHE A 32 21.10 18.68 4.44
C PHE A 32 20.48 19.71 5.38
N LYS A 33 20.00 20.81 4.81
CA LYS A 33 19.29 21.89 5.49
C LYS A 33 17.89 22.02 4.92
N MET A 34 16.88 22.18 5.76
CA MET A 34 15.51 22.45 5.31
C MET A 34 15.45 23.80 4.59
N ALA A 35 15.09 23.75 3.31
CA ALA A 35 15.01 24.93 2.45
C ALA A 35 13.57 25.48 2.36
N ASP A 36 12.55 24.61 2.43
CA ASP A 36 11.17 25.04 2.37
C ASP A 36 10.22 23.90 2.86
N LYS A 37 8.95 24.26 3.09
CA LYS A 37 7.86 23.32 3.42
C LYS A 37 6.72 23.55 2.45
N ASN A 38 6.22 22.45 1.87
CA ASN A 38 5.10 22.47 0.92
C ASN A 38 5.29 23.55 -0.19
N HIS A 39 6.50 23.54 -0.77
CA HIS A 39 6.89 24.51 -1.79
C HIS A 39 5.99 24.42 -3.02
N SER A 40 5.55 25.60 -3.52
CA SER A 40 4.66 25.67 -4.67
C SER A 40 5.32 25.10 -5.94
N GLY A 41 4.63 24.18 -6.62
CA GLY A 41 5.13 23.48 -7.81
C GLY A 41 5.90 22.21 -7.52
N TYR A 42 6.18 21.89 -6.24
CA TYR A 42 6.77 20.62 -5.80
C TYR A 42 5.68 19.63 -5.34
N PRO A 43 6.02 18.37 -5.04
CA PRO A 43 5.03 17.42 -4.55
C PRO A 43 4.30 17.93 -3.31
N SER A 44 3.00 17.76 -3.27
CA SER A 44 2.14 18.28 -2.19
C SER A 44 2.58 17.76 -0.82
N GLY A 45 2.70 18.65 0.15
CA GLY A 45 3.12 18.33 1.51
C GLY A 45 4.60 17.95 1.65
N ALA A 46 5.40 18.12 0.62
CA ALA A 46 6.83 17.80 0.69
C ALA A 46 7.62 18.78 1.55
N ILE A 47 8.68 18.27 2.16
CA ILE A 47 9.76 19.07 2.78
C ILE A 47 10.92 19.11 1.82
N THR A 48 11.32 20.32 1.42
CA THR A 48 12.45 20.54 0.52
C THR A 48 13.73 20.71 1.34
N LEU A 49 14.72 19.89 1.02
CA LEU A 49 16.06 19.95 1.60
C LEU A 49 17.07 20.41 0.54
N ILE A 50 18.12 21.10 0.97
CA ILE A 50 19.31 21.43 0.17
C ILE A 50 20.54 21.01 0.98
N THR A 51 21.63 20.59 0.35
CA THR A 51 22.85 20.34 1.14
C THR A 51 23.31 21.63 1.82
N ASP A 52 23.67 21.54 3.10
CA ASP A 52 24.11 22.72 3.88
C ASP A 52 25.35 23.35 3.26
N LYS A 53 26.29 22.50 2.81
CA LYS A 53 27.53 22.89 2.18
C LYS A 53 27.65 22.34 0.76
N ILE A 54 28.61 22.84 0.02
CA ILE A 54 29.07 22.31 -1.26
C ILE A 54 29.72 20.95 -1.01
N ILE A 55 29.15 19.90 -1.63
CA ILE A 55 29.56 18.50 -1.41
C ILE A 55 30.62 18.00 -2.38
N ALA A 56 30.78 18.66 -3.52
CA ALA A 56 31.76 18.34 -4.53
C ALA A 56 32.06 19.59 -5.39
N LEU A 57 33.20 19.62 -6.02
CA LEU A 57 33.59 20.60 -7.04
C LEU A 57 33.64 19.88 -8.39
N LEU A 58 32.69 20.16 -9.29
CA LEU A 58 32.50 19.45 -10.54
C LEU A 58 32.05 20.41 -11.64
N CYS A 59 32.28 20.06 -12.91
CA CYS A 59 31.67 20.77 -14.02
C CYS A 59 30.16 20.47 -14.10
N SER A 60 29.39 21.42 -14.63
CA SER A 60 27.98 21.22 -14.91
C SER A 60 27.78 20.24 -16.06
N ASP A 61 28.56 20.43 -17.13
CA ASP A 61 28.56 19.59 -18.31
C ASP A 61 29.90 19.62 -19.02
N ALA A 62 30.37 18.50 -19.52
CA ALA A 62 31.66 18.38 -20.21
C ALA A 62 31.66 18.98 -21.61
N LYS A 63 32.82 19.15 -22.21
CA LYS A 63 32.94 19.44 -23.65
C LYS A 63 32.23 18.38 -24.45
N GLU A 64 31.58 18.81 -25.53
CA GLU A 64 31.00 17.96 -26.53
C GLU A 64 31.82 17.94 -27.83
N PRO A 65 32.87 17.15 -27.94
CA PRO A 65 33.85 17.26 -29.06
C PRO A 65 33.26 17.13 -30.45
N ASN A 66 32.11 16.44 -30.56
CA ASN A 66 31.42 16.23 -31.82
C ASN A 66 30.25 17.21 -32.07
N ASN A 67 30.06 18.23 -31.22
CA ASN A 67 28.99 19.19 -31.39
C ASN A 67 29.28 20.15 -32.56
N SER A 68 28.25 20.43 -33.37
CA SER A 68 28.33 21.42 -34.45
C SER A 68 28.43 22.85 -33.93
N ASP A 69 27.87 23.15 -32.74
CA ASP A 69 28.10 24.42 -32.05
C ASP A 69 29.55 24.45 -31.53
N SER A 70 30.35 25.35 -32.07
CA SER A 70 31.75 25.49 -31.70
C SER A 70 31.96 25.83 -30.23
N ASN A 71 31.02 26.53 -29.60
CA ASN A 71 31.10 26.89 -28.19
C ASN A 71 30.83 25.67 -27.30
N ARG A 72 29.79 24.88 -27.60
CA ARG A 72 29.54 23.62 -26.87
C ARG A 72 30.67 22.63 -27.04
N ARG A 73 31.26 22.55 -28.23
CA ARG A 73 32.43 21.73 -28.49
C ARG A 73 33.62 22.11 -27.61
N SER A 74 33.77 23.40 -27.30
CA SER A 74 34.92 23.94 -26.56
C SER A 74 34.70 24.09 -25.05
N TYR A 75 33.45 24.36 -24.63
CA TYR A 75 33.13 24.85 -23.28
C TYR A 75 31.98 24.12 -22.59
N GLY A 76 31.45 23.02 -23.18
CA GLY A 76 30.32 22.26 -22.64
C GLY A 76 28.96 22.84 -23.03
N ASN A 77 27.90 22.14 -22.66
CA ASN A 77 26.53 22.47 -23.00
C ASN A 77 25.77 22.99 -21.76
N ASN A 78 25.06 24.10 -21.90
CA ASN A 78 24.31 24.67 -20.80
C ASN A 78 22.85 24.18 -20.73
N ARG A 79 22.42 23.29 -21.62
CA ARG A 79 21.06 22.73 -21.57
C ARG A 79 20.94 21.69 -20.46
N HIS A 80 20.34 22.08 -19.36
CA HIS A 80 20.37 21.34 -18.10
C HIS A 80 19.90 19.88 -18.19
N ILE A 81 18.83 19.58 -18.98
CA ILE A 81 18.34 18.20 -19.12
C ILE A 81 19.34 17.24 -19.77
N HIS A 82 20.35 17.76 -20.44
CA HIS A 82 21.45 17.02 -21.04
C HIS A 82 22.69 16.95 -20.12
N SER A 83 22.73 17.75 -19.05
CA SER A 83 23.94 17.93 -18.26
C SER A 83 24.43 16.67 -17.55
N ASN A 84 25.73 16.48 -17.54
CA ASN A 84 26.39 15.39 -16.81
C ASN A 84 26.08 15.45 -15.31
N ILE A 85 25.98 16.65 -14.72
CA ILE A 85 25.70 16.81 -13.29
C ILE A 85 24.32 16.34 -12.91
N LEU A 86 23.27 16.60 -13.72
CA LEU A 86 21.93 16.10 -13.48
C LEU A 86 21.91 14.57 -13.52
N GLN A 87 22.62 13.98 -14.48
CA GLN A 87 22.68 12.54 -14.64
C GLN A 87 23.41 11.89 -13.45
N TRP A 88 24.56 12.44 -13.03
CA TRP A 88 25.31 11.96 -11.89
C TRP A 88 24.51 12.03 -10.58
N LEU A 89 23.84 13.16 -10.33
CA LEU A 89 23.01 13.36 -9.14
C LEU A 89 21.87 12.35 -9.01
N ASN A 90 21.35 11.83 -10.13
CA ASN A 90 20.20 10.90 -10.13
C ASN A 90 20.58 9.45 -10.42
N SER A 91 21.86 9.12 -10.43
CA SER A 91 22.34 7.76 -10.68
C SER A 91 22.65 7.01 -9.39
N ASN A 92 22.21 5.76 -9.31
CA ASN A 92 22.62 4.77 -8.30
C ASN A 92 23.61 3.74 -8.83
N ALA A 93 24.24 4.01 -10.01
CA ALA A 93 25.18 3.10 -10.65
C ALA A 93 26.53 3.06 -9.93
N ALA A 94 27.19 1.91 -10.01
CA ALA A 94 28.55 1.73 -9.52
C ALA A 94 29.54 2.66 -10.23
N ALA A 95 30.75 2.78 -9.66
CA ALA A 95 31.84 3.60 -10.19
C ALA A 95 32.11 3.32 -11.68
N GLY A 96 32.19 4.40 -12.47
CA GLY A 96 32.37 4.37 -13.92
C GLY A 96 31.21 3.83 -14.73
N LYS A 97 29.99 3.72 -14.14
CA LYS A 97 28.80 3.18 -14.81
C LYS A 97 27.59 4.13 -14.83
N TRP A 98 27.71 5.33 -14.28
CA TRP A 98 26.61 6.27 -14.18
C TRP A 98 26.34 7.06 -15.47
N TYR A 99 27.37 7.28 -16.29
CA TYR A 99 27.26 8.06 -17.52
C TYR A 99 26.58 7.27 -18.64
N SER A 100 25.68 7.92 -19.35
CA SER A 100 25.12 7.48 -20.65
C SER A 100 24.82 8.70 -21.51
N ALA A 101 25.19 8.69 -22.78
CA ALA A 101 24.96 9.81 -23.68
C ALA A 101 23.46 10.16 -23.74
N LYS A 102 23.11 11.42 -23.53
CA LYS A 102 21.72 11.94 -23.59
C LYS A 102 21.34 12.42 -24.98
N HIS A 103 22.34 12.69 -25.81
CA HIS A 103 22.18 13.00 -27.24
C HIS A 103 23.48 12.61 -27.99
N GLY A 104 23.45 12.67 -29.33
CA GLY A 104 24.55 12.14 -30.18
C GLY A 104 25.91 12.83 -30.03
N GLN A 105 25.96 14.02 -29.44
CA GLN A 105 27.21 14.79 -29.23
C GLN A 105 27.70 14.79 -27.79
N ASP A 106 26.89 14.23 -26.88
CA ASP A 106 27.21 14.19 -25.46
C ASP A 106 28.50 13.42 -25.17
N ALA A 107 29.23 13.84 -24.18
CA ALA A 107 30.48 13.22 -23.76
C ALA A 107 30.60 13.13 -22.23
N PRO A 108 31.32 12.12 -21.71
CA PRO A 108 31.54 11.99 -20.28
C PRO A 108 32.46 13.09 -19.75
N PRO A 109 32.33 13.49 -18.48
CA PRO A 109 33.20 14.46 -17.83
C PRO A 109 34.56 13.83 -17.45
N SER A 110 35.24 13.30 -18.46
CA SER A 110 36.60 12.74 -18.35
C SER A 110 37.64 13.82 -18.29
N SER A 111 38.88 13.46 -17.97
CA SER A 111 40.02 14.35 -17.94
C SER A 111 40.25 15.12 -19.26
N ALA A 112 39.88 14.57 -20.39
CA ALA A 112 39.97 15.22 -21.69
C ALA A 112 38.85 16.24 -21.95
N ASN A 113 37.70 16.09 -21.29
CA ASN A 113 36.48 16.84 -21.60
C ASN A 113 36.14 17.92 -20.54
N VAL A 114 36.80 17.92 -19.39
CA VAL A 114 36.73 19.01 -18.39
C VAL A 114 37.80 20.06 -18.63
N TRP A 115 37.62 21.27 -18.09
CA TRP A 115 38.61 22.31 -18.17
C TRP A 115 39.91 21.90 -17.46
N ASP A 116 41.03 21.95 -18.16
CA ASP A 116 42.40 21.71 -17.65
C ASP A 116 42.54 20.45 -16.77
N ASN A 117 41.77 19.40 -17.07
CA ASN A 117 41.73 18.17 -16.28
C ASN A 117 41.32 18.41 -14.81
N VAL A 118 40.58 19.47 -14.51
CA VAL A 118 40.10 19.75 -13.16
C VAL A 118 38.87 18.95 -12.82
N ASN A 119 38.98 18.11 -11.80
CA ASN A 119 37.89 17.33 -11.21
C ASN A 119 37.08 16.48 -12.20
N PRO A 120 37.72 15.63 -13.03
CA PRO A 120 36.96 14.66 -13.84
C PRO A 120 36.22 13.68 -12.91
N TYR A 121 34.97 13.33 -13.27
CA TYR A 121 34.15 12.48 -12.42
C TYR A 121 33.41 11.35 -13.15
N ASP A 122 33.76 11.08 -14.39
CA ASP A 122 33.25 9.96 -15.19
C ASP A 122 33.50 8.60 -14.54
N THR A 123 34.59 8.46 -13.78
CA THR A 123 34.96 7.25 -13.05
C THR A 123 34.32 7.11 -11.66
N TRP A 124 33.64 8.14 -11.17
CA TRP A 124 32.97 8.08 -9.85
C TRP A 124 31.76 7.18 -9.89
N ALA A 125 31.23 6.80 -8.72
CA ALA A 125 29.89 6.22 -8.61
C ALA A 125 28.82 7.32 -8.78
N GLY A 126 27.62 6.95 -9.15
CA GLY A 126 26.49 7.88 -9.13
C GLY A 126 26.21 8.39 -7.71
N PHE A 127 25.74 9.62 -7.57
CA PHE A 127 25.56 10.26 -6.26
C PHE A 127 24.63 9.49 -5.34
N LEU A 128 23.51 8.97 -5.88
CA LEU A 128 22.56 8.16 -5.09
C LEU A 128 23.16 6.83 -4.63
N ALA A 129 24.12 6.26 -5.36
CA ALA A 129 24.81 5.04 -4.93
C ALA A 129 25.69 5.25 -3.68
N MET A 130 26.08 6.49 -3.39
CA MET A 130 26.96 6.84 -2.27
C MET A 130 26.22 7.04 -0.95
N LEU A 131 24.93 7.36 -1.00
CA LEU A 131 24.11 7.69 0.16
C LEU A 131 23.45 6.45 0.78
N ASP A 132 22.95 6.62 1.99
CA ASP A 132 22.12 5.65 2.70
C ASP A 132 20.92 5.20 1.84
N ASP A 133 20.63 3.90 1.83
CA ASP A 133 19.61 3.31 0.95
C ASP A 133 18.19 3.74 1.33
N ASP A 134 17.89 3.88 2.62
CA ASP A 134 16.57 4.28 3.10
C ASP A 134 16.29 5.74 2.77
N PHE A 135 17.33 6.60 2.92
CA PHE A 135 17.23 7.98 2.47
C PHE A 135 16.95 8.06 0.96
N VAL A 136 17.66 7.29 0.14
CA VAL A 136 17.48 7.27 -1.33
C VAL A 136 16.09 6.73 -1.72
N ALA A 137 15.60 5.74 -0.99
CA ALA A 137 14.25 5.18 -1.19
C ALA A 137 13.15 6.22 -0.85
N ALA A 138 13.38 7.05 0.18
CA ALA A 138 12.45 8.08 0.62
C ALA A 138 12.38 9.32 -0.28
N LEU A 139 13.34 9.49 -1.20
CA LEU A 139 13.38 10.65 -2.11
C LEU A 139 12.17 10.68 -3.04
N MET A 140 11.45 11.79 -3.03
CA MET A 140 10.33 12.04 -3.92
C MET A 140 10.82 12.49 -5.30
N THR A 141 10.18 11.98 -6.36
CA THR A 141 10.39 12.49 -7.71
C THR A 141 9.68 13.84 -7.86
N THR A 142 10.40 14.84 -8.32
CA THR A 142 9.91 16.21 -8.50
C THR A 142 9.92 16.58 -9.98
N THR A 143 8.82 17.16 -10.48
CA THR A 143 8.77 17.76 -11.82
C THR A 143 9.26 19.20 -11.73
N LEU A 144 10.21 19.56 -12.56
CA LEU A 144 10.94 20.82 -12.54
C LEU A 144 10.85 21.52 -13.90
N THR A 145 10.80 22.86 -13.87
CA THR A 145 10.93 23.69 -15.06
C THR A 145 12.36 24.21 -15.16
N VAL A 146 12.90 24.29 -16.37
CA VAL A 146 14.20 24.90 -16.68
C VAL A 146 14.09 25.73 -17.96
N ALA A 147 14.67 26.92 -17.95
CA ALA A 147 14.77 27.76 -19.13
C ALA A 147 15.73 27.15 -20.17
N LYS A 148 15.58 27.57 -21.40
CA LYS A 148 16.51 27.25 -22.50
C LYS A 148 17.18 28.52 -23.01
N ASN A 149 18.43 28.39 -23.49
CA ASN A 149 19.09 29.52 -24.15
C ASN A 149 18.38 29.90 -25.47
N THR A 150 18.51 31.15 -25.87
CA THR A 150 17.85 31.68 -27.07
C THR A 150 18.66 31.47 -28.35
N VAL A 151 19.96 31.12 -28.21
CA VAL A 151 20.88 31.04 -29.35
C VAL A 151 20.86 29.69 -30.08
N THR A 152 20.64 28.59 -29.34
CA THR A 152 20.67 27.24 -29.91
C THR A 152 19.47 26.39 -29.54
N ASP A 153 18.79 26.69 -28.41
CA ASP A 153 17.75 25.84 -27.86
C ASP A 153 16.33 26.45 -27.96
N GLY A 154 16.19 27.63 -28.59
CA GLY A 154 14.92 28.26 -28.92
C GLY A 154 14.27 29.11 -27.82
N GLY A 155 14.95 29.37 -26.70
CA GLY A 155 14.61 30.42 -25.73
C GLY A 155 13.35 30.23 -24.89
N SER A 156 12.65 29.09 -25.00
CA SER A 156 11.51 28.75 -24.15
C SER A 156 11.97 28.00 -22.90
N TYR A 157 11.09 27.24 -22.31
CA TYR A 157 11.40 26.33 -21.20
C TYR A 157 11.16 24.86 -21.60
N GLU A 158 11.64 23.97 -20.78
CA GLU A 158 11.33 22.55 -20.81
C GLU A 158 11.12 22.04 -19.39
N THR A 159 10.51 20.85 -19.25
CA THR A 159 10.27 20.21 -17.96
C THR A 159 11.00 18.87 -17.90
N PHE A 160 11.44 18.50 -16.72
CA PHE A 160 12.06 17.21 -16.45
C PHE A 160 11.69 16.72 -15.05
N THR A 161 11.97 15.47 -14.74
CA THR A 161 11.76 14.89 -13.42
C THR A 161 13.08 14.45 -12.83
N ALA A 162 13.27 14.71 -11.53
CA ALA A 162 14.46 14.29 -10.80
C ALA A 162 14.14 14.01 -9.32
N LYS A 163 14.95 13.17 -8.68
CA LYS A 163 14.97 12.99 -7.22
C LYS A 163 15.92 13.99 -6.56
N MET A 164 17.09 14.23 -7.19
CA MET A 164 18.08 15.22 -6.79
C MET A 164 18.27 16.23 -7.91
N PHE A 165 18.28 17.53 -7.59
CA PHE A 165 18.35 18.58 -8.58
C PHE A 165 19.08 19.83 -8.03
N LEU A 166 19.61 20.68 -8.90
CA LEU A 166 20.16 21.98 -8.54
C LEU A 166 19.03 23.02 -8.43
N ALA A 167 19.22 24.04 -7.59
CA ALA A 167 18.31 25.18 -7.54
C ALA A 167 18.34 25.98 -8.85
N SER A 168 17.24 26.69 -9.16
CA SER A 168 17.21 27.70 -10.22
C SER A 168 17.50 29.09 -9.69
N THR A 169 17.70 30.06 -10.59
CA THR A 169 17.80 31.48 -10.25
C THR A 169 16.55 31.97 -9.52
N THR A 170 15.36 31.56 -9.96
CA THR A 170 14.08 31.91 -9.33
C THR A 170 14.01 31.38 -7.90
N GLU A 171 14.35 30.10 -7.69
CA GLU A 171 14.27 29.43 -6.38
C GLU A 171 15.22 30.02 -5.35
N VAL A 172 16.36 30.55 -5.77
CA VAL A 172 17.28 31.24 -4.86
C VAL A 172 16.95 32.76 -4.75
N GLY A 173 15.86 33.22 -5.35
CA GLY A 173 15.40 34.60 -5.26
C GLY A 173 16.28 35.59 -6.05
N LEU A 174 16.85 35.13 -7.16
CA LEU A 174 17.59 35.94 -8.13
C LEU A 174 16.76 36.17 -9.40
N ALA A 175 17.28 36.97 -10.33
CA ALA A 175 16.57 37.32 -11.55
C ALA A 175 16.28 36.07 -12.42
N ASN A 176 15.07 36.02 -12.98
CA ASN A 176 14.69 35.01 -13.95
C ASN A 176 15.50 35.16 -15.24
N GLU A 177 15.87 34.03 -15.84
CA GLU A 177 16.55 34.03 -17.12
C GLU A 177 15.54 34.09 -18.26
N ASN A 178 15.72 35.03 -19.19
CA ASN A 178 14.82 35.22 -20.34
C ASN A 178 13.31 35.35 -19.96
N GLY A 179 13.01 35.91 -18.78
CA GLY A 179 11.65 36.05 -18.28
C GLY A 179 10.96 34.74 -17.84
N ILE A 180 11.70 33.60 -17.84
CA ILE A 180 11.17 32.29 -17.45
C ILE A 180 11.30 32.11 -15.94
N ALA A 181 10.15 31.96 -15.27
CA ALA A 181 10.12 31.54 -13.87
C ALA A 181 10.31 30.02 -13.76
N GLU A 182 11.41 29.60 -13.19
CA GLU A 182 11.76 28.18 -13.00
C GLU A 182 11.41 27.70 -11.58
N GLY A 183 10.18 27.93 -11.16
CA GLY A 183 9.67 27.69 -9.82
C GLY A 183 9.39 28.99 -9.06
N SER A 184 9.24 28.93 -7.76
CA SER A 184 9.10 30.07 -6.84
C SER A 184 10.30 30.15 -5.89
N LYS A 185 10.46 31.28 -5.19
CA LYS A 185 11.58 31.45 -4.25
C LYS A 185 11.40 30.54 -3.03
N LEU A 186 12.42 29.76 -2.71
CA LEU A 186 12.50 28.95 -1.49
C LEU A 186 12.63 29.84 -0.24
N ALA A 187 11.95 29.43 0.84
CA ALA A 187 11.91 30.20 2.08
C ALA A 187 13.29 30.40 2.73
N LEU A 188 14.24 29.51 2.48
CA LEU A 188 15.61 29.62 2.99
C LEU A 188 16.35 30.85 2.48
N PHE A 189 16.07 31.30 1.26
CA PHE A 189 16.87 32.34 0.58
C PHE A 189 16.19 33.71 0.72
N SER A 190 16.57 34.47 1.76
CA SER A 190 16.04 35.83 2.01
C SER A 190 16.86 36.92 1.30
N ASP A 191 18.17 36.78 1.27
CA ASP A 191 19.14 37.80 0.84
C ASP A 191 20.41 37.14 0.31
N ASN A 192 21.42 37.97 0.00
CA ASN A 192 22.74 37.52 -0.49
C ASN A 192 23.46 36.62 0.52
N THR A 193 23.35 36.93 1.81
CA THR A 193 24.02 36.16 2.88
C THR A 193 23.47 34.74 2.99
N SER A 194 22.15 34.59 2.85
CA SER A 194 21.50 33.27 2.88
C SER A 194 21.89 32.35 1.72
N ARG A 195 22.40 32.93 0.62
CA ARG A 195 22.90 32.19 -0.56
C ARG A 195 24.36 31.76 -0.46
N LEU A 196 25.13 32.30 0.50
CA LEU A 196 26.53 31.89 0.66
C LEU A 196 26.63 30.39 0.95
N ALA A 197 27.60 29.73 0.34
CA ALA A 197 27.89 28.33 0.55
C ALA A 197 29.38 28.09 0.73
N TYR A 198 29.73 27.14 1.57
CA TYR A 198 31.08 26.77 1.94
C TYR A 198 31.34 25.32 1.53
N CYS A 199 32.59 25.00 1.16
CA CYS A 199 32.94 23.63 0.84
C CYS A 199 32.98 22.73 2.09
N THR A 200 32.60 21.45 1.92
CA THR A 200 32.98 20.41 2.89
C THR A 200 34.47 20.12 2.78
N GLN A 201 35.10 19.63 3.85
CA GLN A 201 36.50 19.18 3.79
C GLN A 201 36.68 18.07 2.74
N ALA A 202 35.73 17.12 2.66
CA ALA A 202 35.76 16.04 1.67
C ALA A 202 35.75 16.57 0.20
N ALA A 203 34.98 17.62 -0.08
CA ALA A 203 34.99 18.26 -1.42
C ALA A 203 36.33 18.89 -1.77
N ILE A 204 37.02 19.49 -0.78
CA ILE A 204 38.34 20.06 -0.93
C ILE A 204 39.38 18.96 -1.14
N ASP A 205 39.40 17.96 -0.26
CA ASP A 205 40.37 16.85 -0.30
C ASP A 205 40.30 16.03 -1.60
N LYS A 206 39.07 15.95 -2.17
CA LYS A 206 38.82 15.23 -3.43
C LYS A 206 39.16 16.05 -4.67
N SER A 207 39.18 17.37 -4.54
CA SER A 207 39.45 18.26 -5.65
C SER A 207 40.95 18.29 -6.02
N ASN A 208 41.25 18.29 -7.32
CA ASN A 208 42.57 18.55 -7.84
C ASN A 208 42.74 20.01 -8.34
N TYR A 209 41.77 20.88 -8.04
CA TYR A 209 41.89 22.32 -8.28
C TYR A 209 42.83 22.92 -7.22
N GLY A 210 43.99 23.39 -7.68
CA GLY A 210 45.17 23.62 -6.83
C GLY A 210 45.14 24.85 -5.95
N SER A 211 44.13 25.70 -6.00
CA SER A 211 44.06 26.90 -5.18
C SER A 211 42.66 27.12 -4.62
N ASP A 212 42.62 27.35 -3.34
CA ASP A 212 41.74 28.22 -2.57
C ASP A 212 40.33 27.84 -2.13
N PRO A 213 39.63 26.75 -2.51
CA PRO A 213 38.45 26.42 -1.76
C PRO A 213 38.82 26.07 -0.32
N THR A 214 38.22 26.75 0.64
CA THR A 214 38.38 26.46 2.06
C THR A 214 37.04 26.19 2.72
N THR A 215 37.07 25.61 3.90
CA THR A 215 35.81 25.38 4.68
C THR A 215 35.27 26.65 5.32
N SER A 216 36.04 27.75 5.33
CA SER A 216 35.74 29.02 6.03
C SER A 216 35.44 30.19 5.10
N GLN A 217 35.74 30.07 3.81
CA GLN A 217 35.40 31.07 2.80
C GLN A 217 34.29 30.59 1.90
N ALA A 218 33.36 31.48 1.56
CA ALA A 218 32.27 31.15 0.64
C ALA A 218 32.86 30.83 -0.74
N TRP A 219 32.28 29.86 -1.41
CA TRP A 219 32.64 29.45 -2.75
C TRP A 219 31.42 29.55 -3.66
N TYR A 220 31.62 29.68 -4.97
CA TYR A 220 30.55 29.73 -5.94
C TYR A 220 29.97 28.32 -6.20
N TRP A 221 28.66 28.25 -6.53
CA TRP A 221 27.98 27.00 -6.74
C TRP A 221 26.91 27.04 -7.83
N TRP A 222 26.83 25.97 -8.59
CA TRP A 222 25.97 25.85 -9.76
C TRP A 222 24.48 25.96 -9.44
N LEU A 223 23.76 26.63 -10.36
CA LEU A 223 22.32 26.57 -10.51
C LEU A 223 21.96 25.70 -11.73
N ARG A 224 20.71 25.28 -11.86
CA ARG A 224 20.27 24.55 -13.07
C ARG A 224 19.98 25.48 -14.26
N THR A 225 19.86 26.76 -14.05
CA THR A 225 19.47 27.77 -15.04
C THR A 225 20.60 28.02 -16.02
N PRO A 226 20.38 27.86 -17.36
CA PRO A 226 21.35 28.27 -18.37
C PRO A 226 21.35 29.80 -18.52
N HIS A 227 22.47 30.37 -18.97
CA HIS A 227 22.47 31.74 -19.47
C HIS A 227 21.76 31.82 -20.83
N SER A 228 20.77 32.70 -20.98
CA SER A 228 19.92 32.77 -22.17
C SER A 228 20.66 33.18 -23.45
N GLY A 229 21.62 34.04 -23.35
CA GLY A 229 22.38 34.59 -24.49
C GLY A 229 23.59 33.79 -24.97
N TYR A 230 23.87 32.63 -24.35
CA TYR A 230 25.03 31.77 -24.69
C TYR A 230 24.63 30.31 -24.63
N SER A 231 25.26 29.45 -25.42
CA SER A 231 24.97 28.01 -25.45
C SER A 231 25.76 27.18 -24.45
N TYR A 232 26.68 27.80 -23.70
CA TYR A 232 27.72 27.16 -22.90
C TYR A 232 27.95 27.78 -21.51
N TYR A 233 27.31 28.88 -21.15
CA TYR A 233 27.37 29.46 -19.81
C TYR A 233 26.19 28.96 -18.96
N VAL A 234 26.50 28.47 -17.75
CA VAL A 234 25.54 28.06 -16.73
C VAL A 234 25.52 29.11 -15.62
N ARG A 235 24.37 29.44 -15.10
CA ARG A 235 24.21 30.36 -13.97
C ARG A 235 24.75 29.74 -12.69
N TYR A 236 25.39 30.56 -11.85
CA TYR A 236 25.85 30.19 -10.53
C TYR A 236 25.71 31.33 -9.53
N VAL A 237 25.75 30.99 -8.23
CA VAL A 237 25.84 31.97 -7.14
C VAL A 237 27.29 32.24 -6.83
N LEU A 238 27.66 33.52 -6.78
CA LEU A 238 29.04 34.00 -6.43
C LEU A 238 29.32 33.85 -4.92
N THR A 239 30.58 34.04 -4.55
CA THR A 239 31.06 34.15 -3.17
C THR A 239 30.43 35.32 -2.39
N SER A 240 29.83 36.29 -3.09
CA SER A 240 29.06 37.41 -2.51
C SER A 240 27.55 37.12 -2.38
N GLY A 241 27.08 35.97 -2.85
CA GLY A 241 25.63 35.63 -2.93
C GLY A 241 24.91 36.24 -4.14
N ALA A 242 25.64 36.96 -5.04
CA ALA A 242 25.08 37.52 -6.26
C ALA A 242 25.04 36.49 -7.40
N LEU A 243 24.26 36.79 -8.46
CA LEU A 243 24.17 35.97 -9.66
C LEU A 243 25.34 36.24 -10.57
N SER A 244 25.92 35.19 -11.18
CA SER A 244 26.83 35.24 -12.29
C SER A 244 26.71 34.01 -13.19
N ASP A 245 27.60 33.77 -14.09
CA ASP A 245 27.64 32.64 -14.99
C ASP A 245 29.08 32.21 -15.28
N TYR A 246 29.27 30.98 -15.70
CA TYR A 246 30.57 30.47 -16.10
C TYR A 246 30.45 29.32 -17.10
N TYR A 247 31.55 28.91 -17.70
CA TYR A 247 31.62 27.82 -18.67
C TYR A 247 31.11 26.51 -18.06
N ALA A 248 30.24 25.80 -18.78
CA ALA A 248 29.66 24.55 -18.29
C ALA A 248 30.69 23.48 -17.91
N TYR A 249 31.83 23.44 -18.61
CA TYR A 249 32.91 22.44 -18.46
C TYR A 249 33.91 22.71 -17.31
N ASP A 250 33.71 23.77 -16.56
CA ASP A 250 34.63 24.14 -15.47
C ASP A 250 34.39 23.26 -14.22
N GLY A 251 35.42 22.45 -13.90
CA GLY A 251 35.35 21.43 -12.85
C GLY A 251 35.46 21.95 -11.41
N TYR A 252 35.59 23.26 -11.19
CA TYR A 252 35.68 23.84 -9.84
C TYR A 252 34.39 24.47 -9.33
N GLY A 253 33.30 24.38 -10.08
CA GLY A 253 32.00 24.84 -9.64
C GLY A 253 31.41 23.94 -8.54
N GLY A 254 30.88 24.55 -7.49
CA GLY A 254 30.32 23.84 -6.33
C GLY A 254 29.00 23.15 -6.65
N VAL A 255 28.84 21.94 -6.16
CA VAL A 255 27.61 21.17 -6.28
C VAL A 255 26.85 21.23 -4.95
N ARG A 256 25.60 21.70 -5.00
CA ARG A 256 24.71 21.88 -3.83
C ARG A 256 23.30 21.44 -4.18
N PRO A 257 23.01 20.11 -4.20
CA PRO A 257 21.73 19.61 -4.66
C PRO A 257 20.60 19.77 -3.64
N LEU A 258 19.38 19.83 -4.18
CA LEU A 258 18.12 19.77 -3.45
C LEU A 258 17.46 18.41 -3.65
N CYS A 259 16.56 18.08 -2.71
CA CYS A 259 15.63 16.96 -2.82
C CYS A 259 14.34 17.25 -2.04
N ASN A 260 13.32 16.45 -2.29
CA ASN A 260 12.05 16.49 -1.57
C ASN A 260 11.81 15.17 -0.83
N LEU A 261 11.34 15.28 0.42
CA LEU A 261 10.93 14.16 1.28
C LEU A 261 9.49 14.34 1.73
N LYS A 262 8.83 13.25 2.12
CA LYS A 262 7.51 13.33 2.76
C LYS A 262 7.61 14.02 4.12
N SER A 263 6.60 14.79 4.48
CA SER A 263 6.55 15.59 5.70
C SER A 263 6.37 14.79 6.99
N ASP A 264 5.95 13.53 6.89
CA ASP A 264 5.70 12.62 8.01
C ASP A 264 6.91 11.73 8.36
N ILE A 265 7.99 11.78 7.60
CA ILE A 265 9.25 11.10 7.93
C ILE A 265 9.71 11.51 9.33
N LEU A 266 10.19 10.51 10.08
CA LEU A 266 10.64 10.71 11.44
C LEU A 266 12.11 11.12 11.51
N VAL A 267 12.44 11.90 12.50
CA VAL A 267 13.80 12.28 12.87
C VAL A 267 13.98 12.13 14.37
N SER A 268 15.22 12.11 14.84
CA SER A 268 15.58 12.06 16.25
C SER A 268 14.88 13.18 17.04
N ASP A 269 14.63 12.94 18.33
CA ASP A 269 13.95 13.91 19.20
C ASP A 269 14.80 15.16 19.47
N SER A 270 16.12 15.00 19.47
CA SER A 270 17.12 16.06 19.65
C SER A 270 18.21 15.94 18.58
N THR A 271 18.97 17.01 18.42
CA THR A 271 20.19 16.99 17.58
C THR A 271 21.27 16.14 18.21
N ASN A 272 22.11 15.55 17.38
CA ASN A 272 23.31 14.85 17.82
C ASN A 272 24.42 15.84 18.29
N SER A 273 25.59 15.33 18.65
CA SER A 273 26.73 16.13 19.13
C SER A 273 27.27 17.13 18.09
N ARG A 274 26.90 17.00 16.83
CA ARG A 274 27.27 17.90 15.71
C ARG A 274 26.18 18.95 15.42
N GLY A 275 25.08 18.93 16.18
CA GLY A 275 23.97 19.88 16.05
C GLY A 275 22.96 19.53 14.95
N ASN A 276 23.00 18.31 14.40
CA ASN A 276 22.12 17.87 13.31
C ASN A 276 21.11 16.83 13.81
N TYR A 277 19.91 16.82 13.24
CA TYR A 277 18.96 15.73 13.39
C TYR A 277 19.38 14.53 12.54
N GLU A 278 19.00 13.33 12.98
CA GLU A 278 19.21 12.08 12.27
C GLU A 278 17.88 11.52 11.81
N PHE A 279 17.79 11.06 10.55
CA PHE A 279 16.59 10.40 10.04
C PHE A 279 16.37 9.09 10.78
N GLN A 280 15.12 8.79 11.05
CA GLN A 280 14.69 7.52 11.64
C GLN A 280 13.70 6.88 10.66
N TRP A 281 14.16 5.82 10.04
CA TRP A 281 13.37 5.10 9.06
C TRP A 281 12.48 4.11 9.79
N ASN A 282 11.16 4.29 9.66
CA ASN A 282 10.19 3.39 10.24
C ASN A 282 10.14 2.10 9.41
N ALA A 283 10.46 0.99 10.01
CA ALA A 283 10.44 -0.32 9.37
C ALA A 283 9.02 -0.90 9.33
N ALA A 284 8.73 -1.74 8.35
CA ALA A 284 7.47 -2.44 8.31
C ALA A 284 7.42 -3.55 9.38
N PRO A 285 6.24 -3.86 9.93
CA PRO A 285 6.07 -5.00 10.82
C PRO A 285 6.39 -6.33 10.12
N SER A 286 6.71 -7.34 10.91
CA SER A 286 6.90 -8.70 10.40
C SER A 286 5.60 -9.25 9.82
N THR A 287 5.71 -10.16 8.85
CA THR A 287 4.56 -10.93 8.35
C THR A 287 3.90 -11.69 9.51
N PRO A 288 2.55 -11.76 9.59
CA PRO A 288 1.85 -12.56 10.58
C PRO A 288 2.31 -14.02 10.55
N ASP A 289 2.50 -14.63 11.73
CA ASP A 289 2.93 -16.04 11.85
C ASP A 289 1.75 -16.95 11.54
N GLY A 290 1.59 -17.28 10.27
CA GLY A 290 0.56 -18.15 9.75
C GLY A 290 -0.84 -17.55 9.73
N ILE A 291 -1.76 -18.28 9.06
CA ILE A 291 -3.20 -18.03 9.04
C ILE A 291 -3.89 -19.39 9.11
N SER A 292 -4.88 -19.53 9.99
CA SER A 292 -5.63 -20.76 10.21
C SER A 292 -7.09 -20.57 9.84
N VAL A 293 -7.60 -21.52 9.08
CA VAL A 293 -9.00 -21.65 8.65
C VAL A 293 -9.43 -23.11 8.80
N PRO A 294 -10.72 -23.44 8.94
CA PRO A 294 -11.19 -24.82 8.92
C PRO A 294 -10.95 -25.48 7.56
N GLU A 295 -10.91 -26.81 7.50
CA GLU A 295 -10.76 -27.57 6.27
C GLU A 295 -11.94 -27.41 5.31
N SER A 296 -13.15 -27.21 5.86
CA SER A 296 -14.41 -26.91 5.15
C SER A 296 -15.33 -26.08 6.03
N CYS A 297 -16.36 -25.49 5.46
CA CYS A 297 -17.41 -24.79 6.18
C CYS A 297 -18.77 -24.99 5.51
N TYR A 298 -19.86 -24.80 6.27
CA TYR A 298 -21.21 -24.86 5.74
C TYR A 298 -21.74 -23.45 5.41
N SER A 299 -22.49 -23.35 4.34
CA SER A 299 -23.26 -22.12 4.06
C SER A 299 -24.24 -21.82 5.21
N MET A 300 -24.50 -20.53 5.45
CA MET A 300 -25.34 -20.01 6.55
C MET A 300 -24.76 -20.21 7.97
N GLN A 301 -23.58 -20.84 8.10
CA GLN A 301 -22.89 -20.98 9.39
C GLN A 301 -21.73 -19.99 9.49
N ASN A 302 -21.22 -19.82 10.72
CA ASN A 302 -20.06 -18.99 10.99
C ASN A 302 -18.76 -19.69 10.59
N ILE A 303 -17.90 -18.98 9.86
CA ILE A 303 -16.49 -19.33 9.69
C ILE A 303 -15.64 -18.41 10.56
N THR A 304 -14.68 -18.98 11.29
CA THR A 304 -13.72 -18.24 12.08
C THR A 304 -12.32 -18.39 11.48
N VAL A 305 -11.66 -17.26 11.26
CA VAL A 305 -10.28 -17.14 10.75
C VAL A 305 -9.42 -16.61 11.87
N THR A 306 -8.26 -17.22 12.11
CA THR A 306 -7.27 -16.74 13.08
C THR A 306 -5.88 -16.64 12.45
N TRP A 307 -5.03 -15.81 13.03
CA TRP A 307 -3.65 -15.64 12.55
C TRP A 307 -2.69 -15.38 13.69
N GLY A 308 -1.39 -15.64 13.41
CA GLY A 308 -0.32 -15.43 14.37
C GLY A 308 0.00 -13.95 14.59
N ALA A 309 0.83 -13.67 15.58
CA ALA A 309 1.30 -12.31 15.88
C ALA A 309 2.31 -11.82 14.85
N SER A 310 2.37 -10.51 14.69
CA SER A 310 3.48 -9.79 14.09
C SER A 310 4.23 -9.01 15.16
N THR A 311 5.49 -8.72 14.90
CA THR A 311 6.31 -7.81 15.70
C THR A 311 6.74 -6.64 14.84
N ASP A 312 6.82 -5.46 15.43
CA ASP A 312 7.33 -4.28 14.78
C ASP A 312 8.74 -3.98 15.27
N PRO A 313 9.74 -3.77 14.38
CA PRO A 313 11.11 -3.49 14.79
C PRO A 313 11.27 -2.21 15.61
N ASP A 314 10.41 -1.22 15.37
CA ASP A 314 10.42 0.08 16.05
C ASP A 314 9.52 0.12 17.26
N GLY A 315 8.77 -0.98 17.52
CA GLY A 315 7.85 -1.11 18.63
C GLY A 315 6.50 -0.43 18.42
N ASP A 316 6.15 -0.15 17.19
CA ASP A 316 4.88 0.49 16.84
C ASP A 316 3.68 -0.43 17.04
N ALA A 317 2.53 0.18 17.30
CA ALA A 317 1.29 -0.56 17.41
C ALA A 317 0.86 -1.11 16.04
N ILE A 318 0.42 -2.38 16.03
CA ILE A 318 0.09 -3.12 14.82
C ILE A 318 -1.41 -3.30 14.70
N THR A 319 -1.93 -3.10 13.48
CA THR A 319 -3.24 -3.55 13.03
C THR A 319 -3.08 -4.58 11.93
N TYR A 320 -4.10 -5.45 11.74
CA TYR A 320 -4.12 -6.49 10.72
C TYR A 320 -5.18 -6.17 9.68
N VAL A 321 -4.79 -6.18 8.42
CA VAL A 321 -5.69 -6.03 7.26
C VAL A 321 -5.99 -7.41 6.72
N LEU A 322 -7.23 -7.87 6.95
CA LEU A 322 -7.74 -9.14 6.43
C LEU A 322 -8.51 -8.91 5.13
N GLU A 323 -8.19 -9.71 4.13
CA GLU A 323 -8.87 -9.73 2.85
C GLU A 323 -9.40 -11.14 2.54
N ARG A 324 -10.49 -11.20 1.78
CA ARG A 324 -11.15 -12.44 1.36
C ARG A 324 -11.26 -12.49 -0.17
N SER A 325 -11.02 -13.66 -0.73
CA SER A 325 -11.35 -14.04 -2.11
C SER A 325 -12.45 -15.09 -2.07
N VAL A 326 -13.50 -14.91 -2.85
CA VAL A 326 -14.64 -15.83 -2.99
C VAL A 326 -14.62 -16.38 -4.41
N ASN A 327 -14.85 -17.69 -4.55
CA ASN A 327 -14.93 -18.40 -5.83
C ASN A 327 -13.71 -18.12 -6.75
N ASN A 328 -12.51 -18.02 -6.14
CA ASN A 328 -11.25 -17.65 -6.81
C ASN A 328 -11.27 -16.24 -7.47
N GLY A 329 -12.18 -15.36 -7.08
CA GLY A 329 -12.21 -13.96 -7.50
C GLY A 329 -11.10 -13.12 -6.85
N SER A 330 -11.13 -11.82 -7.11
CA SER A 330 -10.19 -10.85 -6.52
C SER A 330 -10.34 -10.77 -5.00
N TYR A 331 -9.23 -10.50 -4.31
CA TYR A 331 -9.26 -10.23 -2.87
C TYR A 331 -9.91 -8.89 -2.58
N THR A 332 -10.79 -8.86 -1.58
CA THR A 332 -11.44 -7.65 -1.07
C THR A 332 -11.22 -7.54 0.43
N LYS A 333 -10.96 -6.33 0.92
CA LYS A 333 -10.78 -6.07 2.35
C LYS A 333 -12.06 -6.41 3.11
N VAL A 334 -11.92 -7.21 4.17
CA VAL A 334 -13.02 -7.61 5.06
C VAL A 334 -13.00 -6.80 6.34
N THR A 335 -11.81 -6.64 6.95
CA THR A 335 -11.66 -5.90 8.19
C THR A 335 -10.24 -5.36 8.34
N GLU A 336 -10.08 -4.38 9.23
CA GLU A 336 -8.81 -3.94 9.79
C GLU A 336 -8.97 -3.87 11.31
N THR A 337 -8.14 -4.59 12.05
CA THR A 337 -8.33 -4.82 13.49
C THR A 337 -7.00 -5.11 14.19
N ALA A 338 -6.91 -4.76 15.47
CA ALA A 338 -5.80 -5.19 16.32
C ALA A 338 -5.98 -6.64 16.83
N ALA A 339 -7.19 -7.21 16.76
CA ALA A 339 -7.45 -8.60 17.11
C ALA A 339 -6.83 -9.54 16.07
N ARG A 340 -6.56 -10.78 16.48
CA ARG A 340 -5.99 -11.84 15.63
C ARG A 340 -7.02 -12.92 15.27
N THR A 341 -8.27 -12.53 15.23
CA THR A 341 -9.40 -13.39 14.88
C THR A 341 -10.47 -12.58 14.18
N PHE A 342 -11.20 -13.24 13.30
CA PHE A 342 -12.36 -12.70 12.59
C PHE A 342 -13.37 -13.80 12.36
N THR A 343 -14.64 -13.49 12.50
CA THR A 343 -15.75 -14.44 12.28
C THR A 343 -16.80 -13.77 11.40
N GLU A 344 -17.29 -14.51 10.39
CA GLU A 344 -18.38 -14.08 9.52
C GLU A 344 -19.31 -15.24 9.16
N VAL A 345 -20.53 -14.92 8.70
CA VAL A 345 -21.49 -15.91 8.19
C VAL A 345 -21.19 -16.22 6.72
N VAL A 346 -21.08 -17.49 6.39
CA VAL A 346 -20.82 -17.97 5.03
C VAL A 346 -22.08 -17.82 4.16
N SER A 347 -21.94 -17.12 3.03
CA SER A 347 -23.06 -16.93 2.09
C SER A 347 -23.40 -18.21 1.31
N THR A 348 -24.67 -18.41 0.96
CA THR A 348 -25.14 -19.48 0.09
C THR A 348 -24.62 -19.40 -1.35
N SER A 349 -24.09 -18.26 -1.77
CA SER A 349 -23.49 -18.06 -3.12
C SER A 349 -22.00 -18.39 -3.19
N TRP A 350 -21.37 -18.76 -2.07
CA TRP A 350 -19.95 -19.06 -2.02
C TRP A 350 -19.69 -20.55 -2.13
N ASN A 351 -18.81 -20.96 -3.04
CA ASN A 351 -18.39 -22.34 -3.20
C ASN A 351 -16.97 -22.58 -2.65
N THR A 352 -16.13 -21.53 -2.65
CA THR A 352 -14.77 -21.60 -2.14
C THR A 352 -14.36 -20.25 -1.58
N ILE A 353 -13.69 -20.26 -0.44
CA ILE A 353 -13.21 -19.06 0.23
C ILE A 353 -11.71 -19.17 0.47
N LYS A 354 -10.98 -18.08 0.27
CA LYS A 354 -9.59 -17.92 0.71
C LYS A 354 -9.45 -16.61 1.47
N TYR A 355 -8.60 -16.60 2.47
CA TYR A 355 -8.26 -15.40 3.22
C TYR A 355 -6.77 -15.10 3.08
N ARG A 356 -6.41 -13.82 3.14
CA ARG A 356 -5.05 -13.38 3.35
C ARG A 356 -5.01 -12.23 4.34
N VAL A 357 -3.95 -12.15 5.12
CA VAL A 357 -3.78 -11.12 6.13
C VAL A 357 -2.36 -10.56 6.06
N LYS A 358 -2.24 -9.26 6.27
CA LYS A 358 -0.96 -8.55 6.48
C LYS A 358 -1.05 -7.69 7.73
N ALA A 359 0.10 -7.39 8.32
CA ALA A 359 0.24 -6.43 9.40
C ALA A 359 0.48 -5.03 8.83
N ARG A 360 0.00 -4.00 9.53
CA ARG A 360 0.22 -2.58 9.25
C ARG A 360 0.55 -1.85 10.54
N ASP A 361 1.58 -1.03 10.53
CA ASP A 361 1.95 -0.15 11.64
C ASP A 361 1.12 1.15 11.67
N THR A 362 1.37 2.00 12.65
CA THR A 362 0.70 3.30 12.81
C THR A 362 1.12 4.34 11.78
N TYR A 363 2.21 4.12 11.05
CA TYR A 363 2.71 4.99 9.98
C TYR A 363 2.29 4.53 8.58
N GLY A 364 1.63 3.36 8.49
CA GLY A 364 1.09 2.83 7.25
C GLY A 364 2.02 1.89 6.50
N ASN A 365 3.18 1.52 7.06
CA ASN A 365 4.02 0.47 6.48
C ASN A 365 3.37 -0.89 6.69
N GLU A 366 3.51 -1.76 5.71
CA GLU A 366 2.80 -3.02 5.64
C GLU A 366 3.75 -4.20 5.44
N SER A 367 3.45 -5.29 6.13
CA SER A 367 4.14 -6.57 5.90
C SER A 367 3.72 -7.22 4.58
N ALA A 368 4.40 -8.29 4.21
CA ALA A 368 3.90 -9.23 3.21
C ALA A 368 2.61 -9.91 3.70
N TYR A 369 1.81 -10.43 2.76
CA TYR A 369 0.63 -11.24 3.08
C TYR A 369 1.02 -12.67 3.45
N VAL A 370 0.32 -13.24 4.43
CA VAL A 370 0.15 -14.69 4.59
C VAL A 370 -1.22 -15.08 4.08
N THR A 371 -1.31 -16.18 3.33
CA THR A 371 -2.52 -16.60 2.63
C THR A 371 -2.93 -18.00 3.09
N SER A 372 -4.23 -18.22 3.34
CA SER A 372 -4.79 -19.51 3.74
C SER A 372 -4.85 -20.51 2.58
N SER A 373 -5.02 -21.78 2.90
CA SER A 373 -5.59 -22.77 1.98
C SER A 373 -6.99 -22.34 1.50
N ALA A 374 -7.47 -22.95 0.41
CA ALA A 374 -8.85 -22.80 -0.03
C ALA A 374 -9.78 -23.60 0.89
N VAL A 375 -10.84 -22.97 1.38
CA VAL A 375 -11.89 -23.59 2.20
C VAL A 375 -13.09 -23.86 1.30
N PRO A 376 -13.43 -25.13 1.01
CA PRO A 376 -14.66 -25.45 0.30
C PRO A 376 -15.90 -25.16 1.17
N VAL A 377 -16.94 -24.63 0.53
CA VAL A 377 -18.24 -24.37 1.16
C VAL A 377 -19.19 -25.50 0.83
N ILE A 378 -19.71 -26.14 1.87
CA ILE A 378 -20.71 -27.19 1.78
C ILE A 378 -22.08 -26.53 1.87
N HIS A 379 -22.94 -26.80 0.90
CA HIS A 379 -24.33 -26.30 0.92
C HIS A 379 -25.22 -27.38 1.51
N ASN A 380 -25.66 -27.16 2.73
CA ASN A 380 -26.56 -28.08 3.41
C ASN A 380 -27.93 -28.15 2.71
N GLN A 381 -28.38 -29.33 2.42
CA GLN A 381 -29.66 -29.63 1.76
C GLN A 381 -30.73 -30.04 2.77
N PRO A 382 -32.03 -29.76 2.52
CA PRO A 382 -33.08 -30.19 3.40
C PRO A 382 -33.25 -31.71 3.38
N PRO A 383 -33.75 -32.30 4.47
CA PRO A 383 -34.15 -33.71 4.49
C PRO A 383 -35.21 -34.01 3.43
N VAL A 384 -35.29 -35.25 3.06
CA VAL A 384 -36.30 -35.72 2.07
C VAL A 384 -37.23 -36.72 2.74
N ILE A 385 -38.56 -36.47 2.65
CA ILE A 385 -39.61 -37.38 3.08
C ILE A 385 -40.15 -38.08 1.85
N SER A 386 -40.16 -39.43 1.83
CA SER A 386 -40.64 -40.22 0.68
C SER A 386 -42.15 -40.01 0.41
N GLY A 387 -42.54 -40.37 -0.83
CA GLY A 387 -43.93 -40.22 -1.31
C GLY A 387 -44.26 -38.79 -1.75
N GLN A 388 -45.55 -38.52 -1.92
CA GLN A 388 -46.09 -37.22 -2.32
C GLN A 388 -47.24 -36.81 -1.38
N ASN A 389 -47.59 -35.53 -1.39
CA ASN A 389 -48.84 -35.09 -0.71
C ASN A 389 -50.01 -35.80 -1.37
N ALA A 390 -50.92 -36.35 -0.55
CA ALA A 390 -51.99 -37.18 -1.02
C ALA A 390 -53.24 -37.09 -0.12
N ASP A 391 -54.36 -37.38 -0.70
CA ASP A 391 -55.59 -37.67 0.06
C ASP A 391 -55.63 -39.17 0.33
N LEU A 392 -55.68 -39.54 1.61
CA LEU A 392 -55.73 -40.91 2.08
C LEU A 392 -57.19 -41.45 2.06
N GLY A 393 -58.15 -40.63 1.62
CA GLY A 393 -59.57 -40.98 1.54
C GLY A 393 -60.27 -41.05 2.86
N THR A 394 -61.45 -41.69 2.88
CA THR A 394 -62.30 -41.80 4.07
C THR A 394 -61.74 -42.85 5.03
N LYS A 395 -61.70 -42.54 6.33
CA LYS A 395 -61.32 -43.44 7.43
C LYS A 395 -62.43 -43.58 8.43
N SER A 396 -62.79 -44.83 8.76
CA SER A 396 -63.81 -45.17 9.72
C SER A 396 -63.27 -45.83 11.01
N GLY A 397 -61.92 -45.92 11.09
CA GLY A 397 -61.19 -46.49 12.22
C GLY A 397 -59.70 -46.22 12.11
N ASP A 398 -58.96 -46.79 13.03
CA ASP A 398 -57.47 -46.69 13.11
C ASP A 398 -56.83 -46.99 11.77
N PHE A 399 -55.78 -46.21 11.45
CA PHE A 399 -55.01 -46.40 10.24
C PHE A 399 -53.57 -45.99 10.46
N SER A 400 -52.69 -46.36 9.54
CA SER A 400 -51.30 -45.98 9.53
C SER A 400 -50.85 -45.47 8.15
N TYR A 401 -49.79 -44.71 8.15
CA TYR A 401 -49.12 -44.24 6.96
C TYR A 401 -47.61 -44.53 7.07
N LYS A 402 -47.04 -45.09 6.00
CA LYS A 402 -45.64 -45.48 5.94
C LYS A 402 -44.84 -44.49 5.09
N TYR A 403 -43.66 -44.12 5.53
CA TYR A 403 -42.74 -43.24 4.84
C TYR A 403 -41.30 -43.52 5.28
N THR A 404 -40.31 -43.02 4.49
CA THR A 404 -38.91 -42.98 4.86
C THR A 404 -38.44 -41.54 4.92
N VAL A 405 -37.41 -41.29 5.71
CA VAL A 405 -36.71 -40.01 5.79
C VAL A 405 -35.28 -40.25 5.44
N THR A 406 -34.76 -39.48 4.52
CA THR A 406 -33.33 -39.44 4.17
C THR A 406 -32.83 -38.03 4.28
N ASP A 407 -31.53 -37.88 4.43
CA ASP A 407 -30.87 -36.58 4.37
C ASP A 407 -29.67 -36.68 3.37
N PRO A 408 -29.60 -35.80 2.37
CA PRO A 408 -28.53 -35.86 1.35
C PRO A 408 -27.11 -35.68 1.92
N ASP A 409 -27.00 -34.93 3.01
CA ASP A 409 -25.72 -34.61 3.65
C ASP A 409 -25.44 -35.57 4.83
N GLY A 410 -26.38 -36.44 5.18
CA GLY A 410 -26.29 -37.43 6.27
C GLY A 410 -26.51 -36.81 7.65
N ASP A 411 -27.12 -35.66 7.73
CA ASP A 411 -27.39 -34.96 8.98
C ASP A 411 -28.44 -35.71 9.83
N THR A 412 -28.32 -35.55 11.14
CA THR A 412 -29.35 -36.02 12.06
C THR A 412 -30.63 -35.23 11.84
N VAL A 413 -31.75 -35.96 11.66
CA VAL A 413 -33.06 -35.36 11.38
C VAL A 413 -34.01 -35.58 12.56
N THR A 414 -34.72 -34.53 12.94
CA THR A 414 -35.83 -34.62 13.88
C THR A 414 -37.16 -34.61 13.10
N VAL A 415 -38.01 -35.57 13.35
CA VAL A 415 -39.34 -35.68 12.73
C VAL A 415 -40.43 -35.35 13.73
N VAL A 416 -41.38 -34.51 13.30
CA VAL A 416 -42.61 -34.20 14.04
C VAL A 416 -43.81 -34.61 13.20
N GLU A 417 -44.64 -35.48 13.73
CA GLU A 417 -45.89 -35.93 13.15
C GLU A 417 -47.08 -35.27 13.85
N LYS A 418 -47.97 -34.67 13.07
CA LYS A 418 -49.18 -34.02 13.58
C LYS A 418 -50.40 -34.48 12.83
N VAL A 419 -51.54 -34.49 13.53
CA VAL A 419 -52.85 -34.42 12.92
C VAL A 419 -53.49 -33.08 13.32
N ASP A 420 -53.86 -32.29 12.34
CA ASP A 420 -54.23 -30.89 12.50
C ASP A 420 -53.10 -30.15 13.29
N GLU A 421 -53.44 -29.55 14.42
CA GLU A 421 -52.43 -28.89 15.27
C GLU A 421 -51.86 -29.78 16.40
N THR A 422 -52.39 -31.02 16.54
CA THR A 422 -52.03 -31.95 17.62
C THR A 422 -50.80 -32.77 17.23
N THR A 423 -49.71 -32.65 17.99
CA THR A 423 -48.51 -33.48 17.81
C THR A 423 -48.78 -34.91 18.32
N LEU A 424 -48.63 -35.89 17.44
CA LEU A 424 -48.72 -37.31 17.78
C LEU A 424 -47.36 -37.82 18.28
N ARG A 425 -46.29 -37.47 17.59
CA ARG A 425 -44.93 -37.94 17.88
C ARG A 425 -43.88 -36.95 17.46
N SER A 426 -42.80 -36.85 18.24
CA SER A 426 -41.54 -36.19 17.85
C SER A 426 -40.38 -37.13 18.15
N TYR A 427 -39.49 -37.40 17.16
CA TYR A 427 -38.45 -38.41 17.31
C TYR A 427 -37.34 -38.21 16.28
N THR A 428 -36.23 -38.92 16.44
CA THR A 428 -35.10 -38.99 15.51
C THR A 428 -35.16 -40.34 14.78
N PRO A 429 -35.45 -40.37 13.47
CA PRO A 429 -35.52 -41.63 12.71
C PRO A 429 -34.09 -42.14 12.38
N THR A 430 -33.97 -43.45 12.11
CA THR A 430 -32.82 -43.98 11.36
C THR A 430 -33.05 -43.59 9.88
N LEU A 431 -32.09 -42.88 9.30
CA LEU A 431 -32.20 -42.44 7.91
C LEU A 431 -32.29 -43.64 6.95
N GLY A 432 -33.19 -43.56 5.98
CA GLY A 432 -33.41 -44.59 4.97
C GLY A 432 -34.28 -45.75 5.41
N GLU A 433 -34.60 -45.89 6.68
CA GLU A 433 -35.51 -46.96 7.19
C GLU A 433 -36.97 -46.51 7.12
N GLU A 434 -37.88 -47.50 6.97
CA GLU A 434 -39.34 -47.27 6.95
C GLU A 434 -39.85 -46.89 8.32
N ASN A 435 -40.51 -45.75 8.40
CA ASN A 435 -41.20 -45.25 9.57
C ASN A 435 -42.71 -45.43 9.38
N THR A 436 -43.43 -45.73 10.47
CA THR A 436 -44.87 -45.85 10.48
C THR A 436 -45.48 -44.81 11.41
N MET A 437 -46.26 -43.88 10.84
CA MET A 437 -47.13 -43.00 11.60
C MET A 437 -48.46 -43.71 11.86
N ASN A 438 -48.86 -43.69 13.09
CA ASN A 438 -50.14 -44.35 13.51
C ASN A 438 -51.12 -43.29 14.01
N VAL A 439 -52.33 -43.32 13.46
CA VAL A 439 -53.46 -42.54 13.95
C VAL A 439 -54.46 -43.53 14.52
N THR A 440 -54.32 -43.86 15.80
CA THR A 440 -55.01 -45.01 16.43
C THR A 440 -55.57 -44.62 17.79
N GLY A 441 -56.55 -45.42 18.27
CA GLY A 441 -57.11 -45.34 19.60
C GLY A 441 -57.65 -43.94 19.92
N HIS A 442 -57.10 -43.32 20.99
CA HIS A 442 -57.57 -42.02 21.44
C HIS A 442 -57.32 -40.93 20.38
N ASP A 443 -56.20 -40.97 19.66
CA ASP A 443 -55.83 -39.95 18.65
C ASP A 443 -56.85 -39.93 17.51
N PHE A 444 -57.32 -41.09 17.06
CA PHE A 444 -58.39 -41.20 16.06
C PHE A 444 -59.78 -40.86 16.63
N THR A 445 -60.08 -41.34 17.81
CA THR A 445 -61.47 -41.15 18.40
C THR A 445 -61.72 -39.70 18.81
N ALA A 446 -60.70 -38.96 19.22
CA ALA A 446 -60.74 -37.54 19.61
C ALA A 446 -61.03 -36.58 18.43
N LEU A 447 -60.79 -37.00 17.18
CA LEU A 447 -61.07 -36.18 16.01
C LEU A 447 -62.62 -36.07 15.79
N SER A 448 -63.11 -34.96 15.27
CA SER A 448 -64.47 -34.79 14.78
C SER A 448 -64.70 -35.56 13.48
N ASN A 449 -65.96 -35.84 13.09
CA ASN A 449 -66.25 -36.26 11.72
C ASN A 449 -65.96 -35.07 10.77
N GLY A 450 -65.26 -35.30 9.64
CA GLY A 450 -64.94 -34.31 8.67
C GLY A 450 -63.50 -34.45 8.15
N ALA A 451 -63.05 -33.44 7.44
CA ALA A 451 -61.71 -33.40 6.83
C ALA A 451 -60.61 -33.05 7.88
N HIS A 452 -59.53 -33.79 7.84
CA HIS A 452 -58.31 -33.62 8.68
C HIS A 452 -57.03 -33.59 7.86
N THR A 453 -55.99 -32.96 8.41
CA THR A 453 -54.70 -32.85 7.79
C THR A 453 -53.64 -33.51 8.65
N ILE A 454 -52.87 -34.42 8.05
CA ILE A 454 -51.61 -34.91 8.61
C ILE A 454 -50.45 -34.06 8.10
N THR A 455 -49.59 -33.65 9.02
CA THR A 455 -48.34 -32.96 8.68
C THR A 455 -47.17 -33.74 9.28
N ILE A 456 -46.25 -34.18 8.41
CA ILE A 456 -44.96 -34.76 8.79
C ILE A 456 -43.90 -33.75 8.46
N THR A 457 -43.21 -33.24 9.47
CA THR A 457 -42.13 -32.26 9.30
C THR A 457 -40.80 -32.90 9.71
N ALA A 458 -39.86 -32.97 8.78
CA ALA A 458 -38.50 -33.42 9.03
C ALA A 458 -37.60 -32.17 9.07
N THR A 459 -36.80 -32.02 10.10
CA THR A 459 -35.88 -30.88 10.30
C THR A 459 -34.47 -31.40 10.56
N ASP A 460 -33.46 -30.96 9.79
CA ASP A 460 -32.05 -31.29 10.01
C ASP A 460 -31.46 -30.50 11.18
N THR A 461 -30.17 -30.76 11.48
CA THR A 461 -29.44 -30.08 12.55
C THR A 461 -29.18 -28.61 12.29
N VAL A 462 -29.23 -28.16 11.02
CA VAL A 462 -29.00 -26.77 10.59
C VAL A 462 -30.30 -25.97 10.57
N GLY A 463 -31.46 -26.67 10.58
CA GLY A 463 -32.79 -26.06 10.61
C GLY A 463 -33.54 -26.08 9.28
N ASN A 464 -33.00 -26.71 8.21
CA ASN A 464 -33.73 -26.90 6.97
C ASN A 464 -34.84 -27.95 7.16
N LYS A 465 -35.92 -27.75 6.43
CA LYS A 465 -37.15 -28.55 6.65
C LYS A 465 -37.70 -29.13 5.36
N ALA A 466 -38.21 -30.35 5.48
CA ALA A 466 -39.14 -30.91 4.52
C ALA A 466 -40.50 -31.14 5.20
N VAL A 467 -41.56 -30.93 4.47
CA VAL A 467 -42.94 -31.12 4.98
C VAL A 467 -43.71 -32.02 4.03
N ARG A 468 -44.34 -33.04 4.57
CA ARG A 468 -45.31 -33.90 3.90
C ARG A 468 -46.69 -33.60 4.43
N THR A 469 -47.63 -33.25 3.57
CA THR A 469 -49.03 -33.00 3.93
C THR A 469 -49.90 -34.07 3.31
N LEU A 470 -50.71 -34.75 4.15
CA LEU A 470 -51.69 -35.73 3.74
C LEU A 470 -53.06 -35.29 4.28
N THR A 471 -54.14 -35.60 3.56
CA THR A 471 -55.52 -35.34 4.02
C THR A 471 -56.26 -36.63 4.16
N PHE A 472 -57.25 -36.66 5.01
CA PHE A 472 -58.20 -37.72 5.10
C PHE A 472 -59.54 -37.19 5.63
N THR A 473 -60.61 -37.92 5.37
CA THR A 473 -61.94 -37.59 5.92
C THR A 473 -62.35 -38.65 6.96
N LYS A 474 -62.50 -38.26 8.22
CA LYS A 474 -63.02 -39.13 9.23
C LYS A 474 -64.58 -39.24 9.07
N GLN A 475 -65.03 -40.43 8.95
CA GLN A 475 -66.49 -40.71 8.88
C GLN A 475 -66.80 -41.95 9.72
N ILE A 476 -67.31 -41.72 10.90
CA ILE A 476 -67.85 -42.78 11.73
C ILE A 476 -69.36 -42.69 11.65
N SER A 477 -69.98 -43.71 11.17
CA SER A 477 -71.45 -43.87 11.25
C SER A 477 -71.82 -44.10 12.73
N GLY A 478 -72.67 -43.27 13.25
CA GLY A 478 -73.20 -43.50 14.62
C GLY A 478 -73.83 -44.89 14.75
N PHE A 479 -73.50 -45.57 15.82
CA PHE A 479 -74.24 -46.79 16.14
C PHE A 479 -75.43 -46.40 16.98
N VAL A 480 -76.60 -46.99 16.64
CA VAL A 480 -77.79 -46.92 17.44
C VAL A 480 -77.67 -48.02 18.51
N ILE A 481 -77.54 -47.62 19.76
CA ILE A 481 -77.64 -48.57 20.85
C ILE A 481 -79.20 -48.78 21.08
N THR A 482 -79.70 -49.90 20.58
CA THR A 482 -81.05 -50.32 20.93
C THR A 482 -80.96 -51.10 22.24
N LEU A 483 -81.47 -50.52 23.34
CA LEU A 483 -81.63 -51.27 24.58
C LEU A 483 -82.73 -52.31 24.38
N ALA A 484 -82.36 -53.58 24.51
CA ALA A 484 -83.22 -54.72 24.22
C ALA A 484 -84.30 -55.02 25.30
N ALA A 485 -84.30 -54.28 26.41
CA ALA A 485 -85.34 -54.39 27.44
C ALA A 485 -85.52 -53.07 28.20
N PRO A 486 -86.70 -52.68 28.57
CA PRO A 486 -86.94 -51.57 29.48
C PRO A 486 -86.35 -51.89 30.85
N LEU A 487 -85.76 -50.89 31.46
CA LEU A 487 -85.35 -50.97 32.87
C LEU A 487 -86.60 -51.19 33.72
N GLU A 488 -86.70 -52.36 34.40
CA GLU A 488 -87.75 -52.57 35.45
C GLU A 488 -87.44 -51.60 36.59
N GLU A 489 -88.40 -50.78 36.94
CA GLU A 489 -88.39 -50.03 38.18
C GLU A 489 -88.31 -50.99 39.35
N VAL A 490 -87.28 -51.09 40.09
CA VAL A 490 -87.26 -51.74 41.38
C VAL A 490 -87.86 -50.75 42.37
N GLY A 491 -89.18 -50.88 42.55
CA GLY A 491 -89.89 -50.20 43.62
C GLY A 491 -89.57 -50.85 44.95
N GLY A 492 -89.30 -50.01 45.98
CA GLY A 492 -89.18 -50.38 47.34
C GLY A 492 -89.34 -49.18 48.24
#